data_2f91d91be937b91f03c06378ffc86dfb
#
_entry.id   2f91d91be937b91f03c06378ffc86dfb
#
_cell.length_a   1.000
_cell.length_b   1.000
_cell.length_c   1.000
_cell.angle_alpha   90.00
_cell.angle_beta   90.00
_cell.angle_gamma   90.00
#
_symmetry.space_group_name_H-M   'P 1'
#
loop_
_entity.id
_entity.type
_entity.pdbx_description
1 polymer ?
#
loop_
_entity_poly.entity_id
_entity_poly.type
_entity_poly.pdbx_seq_one_letter_code
_entity_poly.pdbx_strand_id
1 'polypeptide(L)'
;KAKIDKKYHRNKFWYVRYLSPCGDVLYEGRSPFNHKSHPFAIYLGHLIDGEIHSFVENIIDQQRYINRLITLIDFIMGSSAKGVLVFPENAIPKGMRKEDILEQWTSYRGVIFANLKPGTQMPQQISTNATNIGANEMLALQMQLIRDVSGVHGALQGKEAKSGTAASLYAQEASNAQVNIADLLESFTEFRQARDYKLVKIAPQCYDAPFFIALAGNEYSKEAHYWNPEQAASSDVYINLSENNNT
;
A
#
# COMPACT_ATOMS: atom_id res chain seq x y z
N LYS A 1 -48.30 32.58 47.47
CA LYS A 1 -48.23 31.94 46.13
C LYS A 1 -46.79 31.60 45.84
N ALA A 2 -46.47 30.30 45.86
CA ALA A 2 -45.10 29.80 45.53
C ALA A 2 -44.89 30.01 44.01
N LYS A 3 -43.82 30.73 43.64
CA LYS A 3 -43.38 30.89 42.29
C LYS A 3 -42.59 29.59 41.91
N ILE A 4 -43.13 28.82 41.00
CA ILE A 4 -42.43 27.62 40.50
C ILE A 4 -41.52 28.10 39.34
N ASP A 5 -40.21 28.11 39.59
CA ASP A 5 -39.19 28.31 38.56
C ASP A 5 -38.98 27.02 37.82
N LYS A 6 -39.45 26.93 36.59
CA LYS A 6 -39.22 25.78 35.71
C LYS A 6 -37.86 25.93 35.02
N LYS A 7 -36.86 25.14 35.45
CA LYS A 7 -35.59 25.01 34.73
C LYS A 7 -35.72 23.93 33.65
N TYR A 8 -35.50 24.30 32.42
CA TYR A 8 -35.47 23.35 31.28
C TYR A 8 -34.04 22.95 31.02
N HIS A 9 -33.76 21.66 31.11
CA HIS A 9 -32.48 21.08 30.65
C HIS A 9 -32.65 20.46 29.26
N ARG A 10 -31.86 20.92 28.30
CA ARG A 10 -31.81 20.32 26.96
C ARG A 10 -30.70 19.22 27.00
N ASN A 11 -31.10 17.96 26.95
CA ASN A 11 -30.17 16.86 26.78
C ASN A 11 -30.10 16.53 25.28
N LYS A 12 -28.87 16.52 24.74
CA LYS A 12 -28.61 16.02 23.39
C LYS A 12 -28.22 14.55 23.49
N PHE A 13 -28.80 13.71 22.67
CA PHE A 13 -28.41 12.31 22.55
C PHE A 13 -28.35 11.92 21.08
N TRP A 14 -27.51 10.92 20.79
CA TRP A 14 -27.41 10.34 19.48
C TRP A 14 -28.54 9.33 19.26
N TYR A 15 -29.15 9.41 18.10
CA TYR A 15 -30.22 8.53 17.67
C TYR A 15 -29.71 7.67 16.52
N VAL A 16 -29.93 6.36 16.59
CA VAL A 16 -29.42 5.39 15.62
C VAL A 16 -30.60 4.76 14.90
N ARG A 17 -30.50 4.70 13.59
CA ARG A 17 -31.46 4.02 12.73
C ARG A 17 -30.68 3.09 11.79
N TYR A 18 -30.96 1.79 11.86
CA TYR A 18 -30.43 0.80 10.93
C TYR A 18 -31.43 0.60 9.79
N LEU A 19 -30.95 0.83 8.57
CA LEU A 19 -31.73 0.67 7.36
C LEU A 19 -31.27 -0.55 6.58
N SER A 20 -32.24 -1.31 6.06
CA SER A 20 -32.00 -2.33 5.04
C SER A 20 -31.61 -1.67 3.71
N PRO A 21 -30.92 -2.37 2.80
CA PRO A 21 -30.69 -1.87 1.43
C PRO A 21 -31.98 -1.54 0.67
N CYS A 22 -33.08 -2.16 1.05
CA CYS A 22 -34.42 -1.88 0.48
C CYS A 22 -35.12 -0.65 1.09
N GLY A 23 -34.49 -0.01 2.09
CA GLY A 23 -35.05 1.17 2.75
C GLY A 23 -35.89 0.87 4.01
N ASP A 24 -36.08 -0.38 4.37
CA ASP A 24 -36.84 -0.76 5.57
C ASP A 24 -36.03 -0.45 6.84
N VAL A 25 -36.70 0.05 7.87
CA VAL A 25 -36.10 0.30 9.17
C VAL A 25 -36.04 -0.98 9.97
N LEU A 26 -34.82 -1.50 10.18
CA LEU A 26 -34.58 -2.72 10.97
C LEU A 26 -34.55 -2.43 12.47
N TYR A 27 -34.00 -1.30 12.85
CA TYR A 27 -33.91 -0.85 14.24
C TYR A 27 -33.88 0.65 14.31
N GLU A 28 -34.52 1.21 15.34
CA GLU A 28 -34.54 2.63 15.61
C GLU A 28 -34.51 2.85 17.12
N GLY A 29 -33.62 3.72 17.61
CA GLY A 29 -33.51 3.97 19.04
C GLY A 29 -32.40 4.91 19.41
N ARG A 30 -32.24 5.13 20.70
CA ARG A 30 -31.08 5.88 21.22
C ARG A 30 -29.81 5.06 21.05
N SER A 31 -28.70 5.73 20.76
CA SER A 31 -27.40 5.07 20.73
C SER A 31 -27.11 4.38 22.06
N PRO A 32 -26.72 3.10 22.07
CA PRO A 32 -26.39 2.40 23.29
C PRO A 32 -25.04 2.84 23.90
N PHE A 33 -24.27 3.66 23.16
CA PHE A 33 -22.91 4.02 23.55
C PHE A 33 -22.84 5.35 24.32
N ASN A 34 -22.04 5.40 25.37
CA ASN A 34 -21.87 6.58 26.22
C ASN A 34 -20.94 7.64 25.67
N HIS A 35 -20.19 7.37 24.59
CA HIS A 35 -19.23 8.33 24.03
C HIS A 35 -19.87 9.52 23.30
N LYS A 36 -21.19 9.59 23.22
CA LYS A 36 -21.96 10.73 22.64
C LYS A 36 -21.50 11.13 21.22
N SER A 37 -21.11 10.18 20.40
CA SER A 37 -20.71 10.37 19.01
C SER A 37 -21.16 9.17 18.16
N HIS A 38 -20.90 9.17 16.86
CA HIS A 38 -21.12 8.00 16.03
C HIS A 38 -20.14 6.85 16.42
N PRO A 39 -20.53 5.59 16.23
CA PRO A 39 -19.73 4.44 16.70
C PRO A 39 -18.48 4.14 15.87
N PHE A 40 -18.36 4.76 14.70
CA PHE A 40 -17.26 4.49 13.79
C PHE A 40 -16.05 5.36 14.10
N ALA A 41 -14.86 4.78 14.08
CA ALA A 41 -13.60 5.47 13.90
C ALA A 41 -13.20 5.29 12.44
N ILE A 42 -12.97 6.39 11.73
CA ILE A 42 -12.73 6.38 10.29
C ILE A 42 -11.30 6.88 10.08
N TYR A 43 -10.52 6.10 9.35
CA TYR A 43 -9.24 6.54 8.80
C TYR A 43 -9.49 7.02 7.38
N LEU A 44 -9.29 8.30 7.18
CA LEU A 44 -9.27 8.90 5.86
C LEU A 44 -7.81 9.21 5.57
N GLY A 45 -7.25 8.63 4.52
CA GLY A 45 -5.89 8.95 4.08
C GLY A 45 -5.78 10.46 3.73
N HIS A 46 -5.16 10.80 2.63
CA HIS A 46 -5.16 12.20 2.20
C HIS A 46 -6.55 12.62 1.74
N LEU A 47 -7.20 13.48 2.53
CA LEU A 47 -8.48 14.10 2.17
C LEU A 47 -8.19 15.50 1.62
N ILE A 48 -8.31 15.67 0.31
CA ILE A 48 -8.06 16.93 -0.39
C ILE A 48 -9.38 17.34 -1.09
N ASP A 49 -9.86 18.54 -0.83
CA ASP A 49 -11.09 19.10 -1.42
C ASP A 49 -12.34 18.19 -1.29
N GLY A 50 -12.39 17.36 -0.23
CA GLY A 50 -13.51 16.45 0.02
C GLY A 50 -13.39 15.10 -0.68
N GLU A 51 -12.33 14.86 -1.44
CA GLU A 51 -12.02 13.58 -2.08
C GLU A 51 -10.88 12.86 -1.36
N ILE A 52 -10.98 11.53 -1.29
CA ILE A 52 -9.96 10.70 -0.65
C ILE A 52 -8.97 10.26 -1.70
N HIS A 53 -7.72 10.69 -1.53
CA HIS A 53 -6.62 10.32 -2.40
C HIS A 53 -5.76 9.21 -1.78
N SER A 54 -5.46 8.21 -2.57
CA SER A 54 -4.57 7.13 -2.14
C SER A 54 -3.11 7.57 -2.26
N PHE A 55 -2.28 7.23 -1.28
CA PHE A 55 -0.82 7.38 -1.38
C PHE A 55 -0.25 6.74 -2.65
N VAL A 56 -0.84 5.63 -3.10
CA VAL A 56 -0.39 4.90 -4.31
C VAL A 56 -0.79 5.61 -5.60
N GLU A 57 -1.79 6.49 -5.58
CA GLU A 57 -2.33 7.14 -6.78
C GLU A 57 -1.26 7.91 -7.55
N ASN A 58 -0.38 8.60 -6.84
CA ASN A 58 0.70 9.39 -7.43
C ASN A 58 1.78 8.56 -8.14
N ILE A 59 1.86 7.25 -7.89
CA ILE A 59 2.87 6.36 -8.47
C ILE A 59 2.30 5.36 -9.48
N ILE A 60 0.98 5.37 -9.71
CA ILE A 60 0.31 4.43 -10.61
C ILE A 60 0.85 4.54 -12.04
N ASP A 61 1.02 5.75 -12.55
CA ASP A 61 1.44 5.96 -13.94
C ASP A 61 2.89 5.53 -14.15
N GLN A 62 3.77 5.80 -13.19
CA GLN A 62 5.16 5.33 -13.21
C GLN A 62 5.21 3.80 -13.18
N GLN A 63 4.38 3.16 -12.36
CA GLN A 63 4.31 1.70 -12.28
C GLN A 63 3.80 1.09 -13.60
N ARG A 64 2.79 1.69 -14.21
CA ARG A 64 2.28 1.27 -15.52
C ARG A 64 3.35 1.39 -16.61
N TYR A 65 4.14 2.46 -16.55
CA TYR A 65 5.22 2.67 -17.49
C TYR A 65 6.35 1.66 -17.32
N ILE A 66 6.74 1.35 -16.07
CA ILE A 66 7.70 0.28 -15.76
C ILE A 66 7.25 -1.06 -16.32
N ASN A 67 6.00 -1.43 -16.11
CA ASN A 67 5.45 -2.70 -16.63
C ASN A 67 5.55 -2.76 -18.16
N ARG A 68 5.25 -1.64 -18.84
CA ARG A 68 5.40 -1.54 -20.29
C ARG A 68 6.86 -1.66 -20.73
N LEU A 69 7.79 -1.01 -20.03
CA LEU A 69 9.22 -1.10 -20.33
C LEU A 69 9.76 -2.52 -20.15
N ILE A 70 9.39 -3.20 -19.08
CA ILE A 70 9.80 -4.59 -18.83
C ILE A 70 9.31 -5.50 -19.94
N THR A 71 8.05 -5.37 -20.35
CA THR A 71 7.49 -6.15 -21.47
C THR A 71 8.21 -5.85 -22.78
N LEU A 72 8.55 -4.59 -23.04
CA LEU A 72 9.30 -4.18 -24.23
C LEU A 72 10.72 -4.75 -24.22
N ILE A 73 11.41 -4.68 -23.08
CA ILE A 73 12.76 -5.25 -22.90
C ILE A 73 12.72 -6.76 -23.14
N ASP A 74 11.76 -7.47 -22.58
CA ASP A 74 11.59 -8.91 -22.77
C ASP A 74 11.36 -9.25 -24.25
N PHE A 75 10.49 -8.50 -24.92
CA PHE A 75 10.25 -8.65 -26.36
C PHE A 75 11.51 -8.39 -27.20
N ILE A 76 12.27 -7.32 -26.89
CA ILE A 76 13.52 -7.00 -27.58
C ILE A 76 14.56 -8.11 -27.35
N MET A 77 14.71 -8.58 -26.13
CA MET A 77 15.62 -9.68 -25.79
C MET A 77 15.25 -10.96 -26.52
N GLY A 78 13.97 -11.32 -26.53
CA GLY A 78 13.49 -12.51 -27.23
C GLY A 78 13.71 -12.44 -28.76
N SER A 79 13.46 -11.28 -29.35
CA SER A 79 13.62 -11.07 -30.79
C SER A 79 15.08 -10.89 -31.22
N SER A 80 15.90 -10.22 -30.40
CA SER A 80 17.32 -9.98 -30.72
C SER A 80 18.20 -11.20 -30.48
N ALA A 81 17.80 -12.12 -29.62
CA ALA A 81 18.56 -13.31 -29.29
C ALA A 81 18.86 -14.19 -30.51
N LYS A 82 17.96 -14.20 -31.50
CA LYS A 82 18.10 -14.99 -32.73
C LYS A 82 18.34 -14.16 -33.98
N GLY A 83 18.06 -12.87 -33.94
CA GLY A 83 18.14 -11.99 -35.12
C GLY A 83 17.16 -12.39 -36.23
N VAL A 84 17.41 -11.91 -37.46
CA VAL A 84 16.65 -12.26 -38.64
C VAL A 84 17.46 -13.19 -39.50
N LEU A 85 16.93 -14.38 -39.81
CA LEU A 85 17.55 -15.32 -40.73
C LEU A 85 17.12 -15.01 -42.14
N VAL A 86 18.03 -14.58 -42.98
CA VAL A 86 17.85 -14.47 -44.45
C VAL A 86 18.30 -15.78 -45.09
N PHE A 87 17.33 -16.57 -45.54
CA PHE A 87 17.59 -17.87 -46.14
C PHE A 87 17.18 -17.82 -47.62
N PRO A 88 18.11 -17.92 -48.57
CA PRO A 88 17.77 -17.90 -49.99
C PRO A 88 16.94 -19.13 -50.39
N GLU A 89 15.87 -18.94 -51.16
CA GLU A 89 15.01 -20.05 -51.60
C GLU A 89 15.77 -21.14 -52.34
N ASN A 90 16.80 -20.75 -53.12
CA ASN A 90 17.64 -21.66 -53.88
C ASN A 90 18.55 -22.57 -53.02
N ALA A 91 18.71 -22.20 -51.75
CA ALA A 91 19.53 -22.95 -50.79
C ALA A 91 18.73 -24.00 -49.97
N ILE A 92 17.42 -24.08 -50.22
CA ILE A 92 16.55 -25.04 -49.56
C ILE A 92 16.85 -26.45 -50.07
N PRO A 93 17.17 -27.43 -49.22
CA PRO A 93 17.41 -28.84 -49.62
C PRO A 93 16.13 -29.43 -50.26
N LYS A 94 16.31 -30.33 -51.23
CA LYS A 94 15.17 -31.06 -51.81
C LYS A 94 14.46 -31.90 -50.72
N GLY A 95 13.15 -31.67 -50.56
CA GLY A 95 12.33 -32.40 -49.60
C GLY A 95 12.13 -31.68 -48.26
N MET A 96 12.77 -30.52 -48.05
CA MET A 96 12.57 -29.68 -46.84
C MET A 96 11.63 -28.53 -47.15
N ARG A 97 10.67 -28.27 -46.32
CA ARG A 97 9.71 -27.14 -46.46
C ARG A 97 10.23 -25.90 -45.74
N LYS A 98 9.68 -24.76 -46.09
CA LYS A 98 10.03 -23.47 -45.41
C LYS A 98 9.72 -23.51 -43.92
N GLU A 99 8.63 -24.18 -43.59
CA GLU A 99 8.20 -24.38 -42.20
C GLU A 99 9.20 -25.19 -41.37
N ASP A 100 9.80 -26.21 -41.98
CA ASP A 100 10.80 -27.08 -41.30
C ASP A 100 12.08 -26.28 -41.00
N ILE A 101 12.46 -25.34 -41.86
CA ILE A 101 13.60 -24.44 -41.62
C ILE A 101 13.28 -23.48 -40.50
N LEU A 102 12.05 -22.93 -40.47
CA LEU A 102 11.60 -22.04 -39.38
C LEU A 102 11.58 -22.76 -38.03
N GLU A 103 11.08 -24.00 -38.03
CA GLU A 103 11.05 -24.82 -36.81
C GLU A 103 12.46 -25.14 -36.29
N GLN A 104 13.38 -25.52 -37.19
CA GLN A 104 14.78 -25.75 -36.83
C GLN A 104 15.48 -24.47 -36.36
N TRP A 105 15.19 -23.32 -36.98
CA TRP A 105 15.72 -22.03 -36.58
C TRP A 105 15.19 -21.62 -35.17
N THR A 106 13.93 -21.88 -34.92
CA THR A 106 13.33 -21.57 -33.61
C THR A 106 13.75 -22.55 -32.51
N SER A 107 14.16 -23.75 -32.88
CA SER A 107 14.65 -24.77 -31.93
C SER A 107 15.95 -24.32 -31.26
N TYR A 108 16.10 -24.61 -29.97
CA TYR A 108 17.29 -24.26 -29.19
C TYR A 108 18.57 -24.94 -29.68
N ARG A 109 18.45 -26.14 -30.31
CA ARG A 109 19.57 -26.95 -30.83
C ARG A 109 19.43 -27.24 -32.33
N GLY A 110 18.67 -26.44 -33.05
CA GLY A 110 18.43 -26.66 -34.47
C GLY A 110 19.69 -26.47 -35.31
N VAL A 111 19.96 -27.41 -36.19
CA VAL A 111 21.00 -27.32 -37.23
C VAL A 111 20.32 -27.26 -38.58
N ILE A 112 20.62 -26.25 -39.35
CA ILE A 112 20.05 -26.05 -40.67
C ILE A 112 21.07 -26.48 -41.70
N PHE A 113 20.70 -27.44 -42.55
CA PHE A 113 21.50 -27.87 -43.71
C PHE A 113 21.07 -27.11 -44.95
N ALA A 114 21.99 -26.38 -45.55
CA ALA A 114 21.75 -25.65 -46.78
C ALA A 114 22.45 -26.31 -47.98
N ASN A 115 21.76 -26.39 -49.13
CA ASN A 115 22.36 -26.93 -50.35
C ASN A 115 22.84 -25.75 -51.21
N LEU A 116 24.11 -25.40 -51.08
CA LEU A 116 24.75 -24.29 -51.80
C LEU A 116 25.23 -24.72 -53.15
N LYS A 117 24.58 -24.23 -54.21
CA LYS A 117 25.04 -24.33 -55.58
C LYS A 117 26.02 -23.19 -55.89
N PRO A 118 26.94 -23.38 -56.88
CA PRO A 118 27.75 -22.24 -57.36
C PRO A 118 26.89 -21.04 -57.77
N GLY A 119 27.16 -19.87 -57.19
CA GLY A 119 26.40 -18.66 -57.41
C GLY A 119 25.20 -18.39 -56.48
N THR A 120 24.91 -19.29 -55.52
CA THR A 120 23.89 -19.07 -54.50
C THR A 120 24.49 -18.29 -53.31
N GLN A 121 23.77 -17.24 -52.88
CA GLN A 121 24.16 -16.52 -51.65
C GLN A 121 24.09 -17.42 -50.43
N MET A 122 25.03 -17.27 -49.54
CA MET A 122 24.98 -17.96 -48.25
C MET A 122 23.84 -17.44 -47.38
N PRO A 123 23.15 -18.33 -46.64
CA PRO A 123 22.25 -17.89 -45.58
C PRO A 123 22.98 -16.94 -44.62
N GLN A 124 22.37 -15.79 -44.34
CA GLN A 124 22.96 -14.79 -43.48
C GLN A 124 22.04 -14.57 -42.27
N GLN A 125 22.62 -14.57 -41.10
CA GLN A 125 21.94 -14.09 -39.91
C GLN A 125 22.22 -12.59 -39.78
N ILE A 126 21.20 -11.79 -39.97
CA ILE A 126 21.26 -10.38 -39.63
C ILE A 126 20.94 -10.27 -38.13
N SER A 127 21.96 -10.14 -37.36
CA SER A 127 21.80 -9.75 -35.94
C SER A 127 21.34 -8.31 -35.96
N THR A 128 20.05 -8.11 -35.76
CA THR A 128 19.59 -6.83 -35.28
C THR A 128 20.12 -6.70 -33.86
N ASN A 129 21.33 -6.19 -33.72
CA ASN A 129 21.73 -5.55 -32.47
C ASN A 129 20.81 -4.32 -32.32
N ALA A 130 19.53 -4.60 -32.04
CA ALA A 130 18.66 -3.63 -31.43
C ALA A 130 19.32 -3.40 -30.08
N THR A 131 20.31 -2.55 -30.12
CA THR A 131 20.92 -1.97 -28.96
C THR A 131 19.74 -1.58 -28.11
N ASN A 132 19.69 -2.09 -26.91
CA ASN A 132 18.71 -1.80 -25.87
C ASN A 132 18.94 -0.34 -25.47
N ILE A 133 18.85 0.55 -26.49
CA ILE A 133 19.26 1.94 -26.43
C ILE A 133 18.31 2.63 -25.45
N GLY A 134 18.80 2.83 -24.27
CA GLY A 134 18.13 3.61 -23.25
C GLY A 134 16.97 2.93 -22.53
N ALA A 135 16.55 1.70 -22.88
CA ALA A 135 15.43 1.06 -22.19
C ALA A 135 15.77 0.69 -20.74
N ASN A 136 17.00 0.22 -20.50
CA ASN A 136 17.47 -0.07 -19.14
C ASN A 136 17.67 1.22 -18.34
N GLU A 137 18.23 2.25 -18.94
CA GLU A 137 18.41 3.57 -18.31
C GLU A 137 17.03 4.18 -18.01
N MET A 138 16.07 4.07 -18.92
CA MET A 138 14.72 4.55 -18.71
C MET A 138 14.02 3.77 -17.60
N LEU A 139 14.20 2.45 -17.54
CA LEU A 139 13.68 1.62 -16.44
C LEU A 139 14.27 2.05 -15.10
N ALA A 140 15.59 2.25 -15.03
CA ALA A 140 16.28 2.72 -13.83
C ALA A 140 15.78 4.09 -13.40
N LEU A 141 15.60 5.01 -14.35
CA LEU A 141 15.06 6.35 -14.11
C LEU A 141 13.61 6.27 -13.55
N GLN A 142 12.74 5.44 -14.12
CA GLN A 142 11.38 5.30 -13.64
C GLN A 142 11.33 4.67 -12.24
N MET A 143 12.20 3.72 -11.94
CA MET A 143 12.34 3.15 -10.59
C MET A 143 12.84 4.18 -9.58
N GLN A 144 13.67 5.11 -9.99
CA GLN A 144 14.11 6.24 -9.16
C GLN A 144 12.96 7.22 -8.95
N LEU A 145 12.23 7.59 -10.00
CA LEU A 145 11.09 8.51 -9.92
C LEU A 145 9.98 8.00 -8.97
N ILE A 146 9.72 6.68 -8.95
CA ILE A 146 8.78 6.12 -7.96
C ILE A 146 9.25 6.40 -6.53
N ARG A 147 10.54 6.26 -6.24
CA ARG A 147 11.10 6.54 -4.91
C ARG A 147 11.00 8.03 -4.57
N ASP A 148 11.34 8.88 -5.54
CA ASP A 148 11.34 10.32 -5.35
C ASP A 148 9.92 10.86 -5.14
N VAL A 149 8.94 10.40 -5.94
CA VAL A 149 7.53 10.79 -5.83
C VAL A 149 6.88 10.22 -4.56
N SER A 150 7.18 8.97 -4.20
CA SER A 150 6.64 8.37 -2.98
C SER A 150 7.29 8.91 -1.71
N GLY A 151 8.48 9.52 -1.80
CA GLY A 151 9.27 9.91 -0.64
C GLY A 151 9.81 8.73 0.19
N VAL A 152 9.59 7.49 -0.26
CA VAL A 152 10.04 6.28 0.45
C VAL A 152 11.45 5.93 0.01
N HIS A 153 12.43 6.48 0.70
CA HIS A 153 13.85 6.22 0.45
C HIS A 153 14.36 4.98 1.20
N GLY A 154 15.56 4.53 0.83
CA GLY A 154 16.18 3.33 1.40
C GLY A 154 16.34 3.36 2.93
N ALA A 155 16.55 4.53 3.51
CA ALA A 155 16.65 4.74 4.96
C ALA A 155 15.36 4.34 5.70
N LEU A 156 14.18 4.66 5.13
CA LEU A 156 12.88 4.21 5.68
C LEU A 156 12.63 2.71 5.53
N GLN A 157 13.27 2.08 4.54
CA GLN A 157 13.14 0.65 4.28
C GLN A 157 14.08 -0.19 5.15
N GLY A 158 14.85 0.43 6.05
CA GLY A 158 15.83 -0.27 6.88
C GLY A 158 17.02 -0.83 6.07
N LYS A 159 17.28 -0.29 4.86
CA LYS A 159 18.45 -0.70 4.08
C LYS A 159 19.71 -0.17 4.75
N GLU A 160 20.71 -1.04 4.84
CA GLU A 160 22.01 -0.65 5.37
C GLU A 160 22.60 0.54 4.60
N ALA A 161 23.18 1.47 5.35
CA ALA A 161 23.95 2.56 4.77
C ALA A 161 25.10 2.01 3.96
N LYS A 162 25.44 2.64 2.85
CA LYS A 162 26.65 2.30 2.10
C LYS A 162 27.87 2.44 3.01
N SER A 163 28.81 1.49 2.88
CA SER A 163 30.08 1.54 3.62
C SER A 163 30.73 2.94 3.48
N GLY A 164 31.05 3.56 4.61
CA GLY A 164 31.62 4.93 4.65
C GLY A 164 30.60 6.07 4.83
N THR A 165 29.29 5.79 4.89
CA THR A 165 28.30 6.82 5.22
C THR A 165 28.35 7.13 6.72
N ALA A 166 28.47 8.40 7.08
CA ALA A 166 28.44 8.80 8.48
C ALA A 166 27.06 8.52 9.10
N ALA A 167 27.03 8.00 10.31
CA ALA A 167 25.77 7.69 11.03
C ALA A 167 24.84 8.93 11.14
N SER A 168 25.42 10.12 11.28
CA SER A 168 24.67 11.38 11.31
C SER A 168 23.97 11.68 9.99
N LEU A 169 24.60 11.40 8.85
CA LEU A 169 24.00 11.60 7.53
C LEU A 169 22.83 10.63 7.32
N TYR A 170 23.01 9.36 7.69
CA TYR A 170 21.95 8.37 7.60
C TYR A 170 20.74 8.71 8.50
N ALA A 171 21.00 9.20 9.71
CA ALA A 171 19.94 9.67 10.61
C ALA A 171 19.20 10.88 10.04
N GLN A 172 19.91 11.79 9.38
CA GLN A 172 19.32 12.95 8.72
C GLN A 172 18.47 12.55 7.50
N GLU A 173 18.95 11.60 6.69
CA GLU A 173 18.19 11.06 5.56
C GLU A 173 16.90 10.36 6.05
N ALA A 174 16.98 9.59 7.12
CA ALA A 174 15.82 8.94 7.74
C ALA A 174 14.82 9.98 8.27
N SER A 175 15.28 11.03 8.93
CA SER A 175 14.43 12.11 9.43
C SER A 175 13.75 12.88 8.29
N ASN A 176 14.49 13.24 7.25
CA ASN A 176 13.92 13.91 6.08
C ASN A 176 12.88 13.04 5.35
N ALA A 177 13.12 11.74 5.27
CA ALA A 177 12.18 10.82 4.67
C ALA A 177 10.89 10.67 5.51
N GLN A 178 10.97 10.76 6.84
CA GLN A 178 9.79 10.77 7.72
C GLN A 178 8.92 12.00 7.50
N VAL A 179 9.51 13.17 7.19
CA VAL A 179 8.74 14.38 6.91
C VAL A 179 7.80 14.21 5.71
N ASN A 180 8.24 13.48 4.68
CA ASN A 180 7.43 13.25 3.48
C ASN A 180 6.17 12.41 3.71
N ILE A 181 6.17 11.58 4.76
CA ILE A 181 5.02 10.74 5.14
C ILE A 181 4.37 11.19 6.44
N ALA A 182 4.79 12.35 6.98
CA ALA A 182 4.31 12.86 8.26
C ALA A 182 2.78 13.01 8.29
N ASP A 183 2.19 13.58 7.26
CA ASP A 183 0.74 13.78 7.15
C ASP A 183 -0.03 12.45 7.23
N LEU A 184 0.51 11.40 6.60
CA LEU A 184 -0.09 10.07 6.64
C LEU A 184 -0.03 9.47 8.04
N LEU A 185 1.12 9.64 8.72
CA LEU A 185 1.31 9.16 10.10
C LEU A 185 0.45 9.94 11.09
N GLU A 186 0.33 11.26 10.91
CA GLU A 186 -0.52 12.12 11.73
C GLU A 186 -2.00 11.72 11.60
N SER A 187 -2.51 11.60 10.39
CA SER A 187 -3.88 11.12 10.13
C SER A 187 -4.15 9.74 10.75
N PHE A 188 -3.15 8.84 10.71
CA PHE A 188 -3.27 7.53 11.35
C PHE A 188 -3.27 7.64 12.88
N THR A 189 -2.49 8.56 13.43
CA THR A 189 -2.45 8.83 14.87
C THR A 189 -3.78 9.40 15.37
N GLU A 190 -4.35 10.35 14.65
CA GLU A 190 -5.68 10.90 14.94
C GLU A 190 -6.77 9.81 14.91
N PHE A 191 -6.72 8.93 13.91
CA PHE A 191 -7.62 7.77 13.85
C PHE A 191 -7.47 6.88 15.09
N ARG A 192 -6.24 6.57 15.49
CA ARG A 192 -5.98 5.76 16.70
C ARG A 192 -6.53 6.44 17.96
N GLN A 193 -6.28 7.74 18.11
CA GLN A 193 -6.81 8.51 19.26
C GLN A 193 -8.34 8.49 19.28
N ALA A 194 -8.99 8.73 18.16
CA ALA A 194 -10.45 8.69 18.06
C ALA A 194 -11.02 7.29 18.39
N ARG A 195 -10.36 6.24 17.93
CA ARG A 195 -10.73 4.85 18.23
C ARG A 195 -10.57 4.56 19.72
N ASP A 196 -9.42 4.87 20.27
CA ASP A 196 -9.07 4.53 21.65
C ASP A 196 -9.92 5.34 22.64
N TYR A 197 -10.21 6.60 22.34
CA TYR A 197 -11.17 7.39 23.11
C TYR A 197 -12.54 6.71 23.19
N LYS A 198 -13.07 6.23 22.07
CA LYS A 198 -14.36 5.52 22.04
C LYS A 198 -14.30 4.21 22.81
N LEU A 199 -13.20 3.44 22.66
CA LEU A 199 -13.01 2.20 23.40
C LEU A 199 -12.98 2.43 24.91
N VAL A 200 -12.23 3.43 25.38
CA VAL A 200 -12.16 3.75 26.81
C VAL A 200 -13.53 4.20 27.36
N LYS A 201 -14.32 4.91 26.56
CA LYS A 201 -15.68 5.32 26.96
C LYS A 201 -16.70 4.16 26.95
N ILE A 202 -16.49 3.14 26.12
CA ILE A 202 -17.36 1.94 26.03
C ILE A 202 -16.95 0.90 27.11
N ALA A 203 -15.69 0.78 27.44
CA ALA A 203 -15.18 -0.20 28.38
C ALA A 203 -15.96 -0.27 29.71
N PRO A 204 -16.29 0.86 30.37
CA PRO A 204 -17.10 0.84 31.59
C PRO A 204 -18.51 0.27 31.44
N GLN A 205 -19.06 0.25 30.23
CA GLN A 205 -20.38 -0.30 29.96
C GLN A 205 -20.38 -1.82 29.80
N CYS A 206 -19.25 -2.37 29.33
CA CYS A 206 -19.14 -3.76 28.90
C CYS A 206 -18.30 -4.61 29.88
N TYR A 207 -17.46 -3.98 30.68
CA TYR A 207 -16.50 -4.69 31.52
C TYR A 207 -16.96 -4.73 32.98
N ASP A 208 -17.05 -5.94 33.53
CA ASP A 208 -17.25 -6.18 34.93
C ASP A 208 -15.91 -6.12 35.68
N ALA A 209 -15.96 -5.92 37.02
CA ALA A 209 -14.77 -5.87 37.86
C ALA A 209 -13.81 -7.08 37.69
N PRO A 210 -14.29 -8.34 37.56
CA PRO A 210 -13.43 -9.48 37.29
C PRO A 210 -12.67 -9.38 35.96
N PHE A 211 -13.32 -8.85 34.94
CA PHE A 211 -12.69 -8.68 33.61
C PHE A 211 -11.64 -7.57 33.64
N PHE A 212 -11.90 -6.48 34.37
CA PHE A 212 -10.91 -5.42 34.54
C PHE A 212 -9.65 -5.93 35.27
N ILE A 213 -9.82 -6.76 36.34
CA ILE A 213 -8.70 -7.39 37.06
C ILE A 213 -7.90 -8.31 36.13
N ALA A 214 -8.57 -9.06 35.25
CA ALA A 214 -7.92 -9.96 34.32
C ALA A 214 -7.05 -9.20 33.30
N LEU A 215 -7.47 -8.01 32.90
CA LEU A 215 -6.73 -7.14 31.94
C LEU A 215 -5.59 -6.37 32.62
N ALA A 216 -5.87 -5.75 33.77
CA ALA A 216 -4.95 -4.86 34.45
C ALA A 216 -3.94 -5.57 35.34
N GLY A 217 -4.22 -6.82 35.70
CA GLY A 217 -3.42 -7.62 36.62
C GLY A 217 -3.89 -7.53 38.08
N ASN A 218 -3.44 -8.50 38.91
CA ASN A 218 -3.83 -8.62 40.30
C ASN A 218 -3.37 -7.45 41.20
N GLU A 219 -2.39 -6.69 40.78
CA GLU A 219 -1.90 -5.51 41.49
C GLU A 219 -2.98 -4.44 41.63
N TYR A 220 -3.88 -4.33 40.67
CA TYR A 220 -4.98 -3.36 40.66
C TYR A 220 -6.31 -3.92 41.17
N SER A 221 -6.28 -5.10 41.79
CA SER A 221 -7.50 -5.75 42.30
C SER A 221 -8.25 -4.92 43.39
N LYS A 222 -7.53 -4.14 44.17
CA LYS A 222 -8.12 -3.24 45.16
C LYS A 222 -8.82 -2.05 44.54
N GLU A 223 -8.25 -1.51 43.44
CA GLU A 223 -8.80 -0.38 42.72
C GLU A 223 -10.00 -0.82 41.87
N ALA A 224 -10.01 -2.04 41.35
CA ALA A 224 -11.15 -2.59 40.62
C ALA A 224 -12.41 -2.75 41.50
N HIS A 225 -12.26 -2.92 42.81
CA HIS A 225 -13.40 -2.97 43.75
C HIS A 225 -14.11 -1.62 43.92
N TYR A 226 -13.40 -0.52 43.68
CA TYR A 226 -13.96 0.83 43.69
C TYR A 226 -14.37 1.34 42.33
N TRP A 227 -14.25 0.49 41.30
CA TRP A 227 -14.62 0.83 39.92
C TRP A 227 -16.13 1.09 39.81
N ASN A 228 -16.48 2.34 39.57
CA ASN A 228 -17.85 2.73 39.28
C ASN A 228 -17.99 3.07 37.78
N PRO A 229 -18.68 2.22 37.02
CA PRO A 229 -18.86 2.44 35.55
C PRO A 229 -19.50 3.78 35.21
N GLU A 230 -20.44 4.28 36.06
CA GLU A 230 -21.14 5.54 35.81
C GLU A 230 -20.21 6.75 35.99
N GLN A 231 -19.36 6.71 37.01
CA GLN A 231 -18.37 7.77 37.23
C GLN A 231 -17.29 7.76 36.16
N ALA A 232 -16.80 6.59 35.78
CA ALA A 232 -15.81 6.45 34.70
C ALA A 232 -16.35 6.93 33.33
N ALA A 233 -17.62 6.67 33.04
CA ALA A 233 -18.27 7.14 31.82
C ALA A 233 -18.43 8.67 31.77
N SER A 234 -18.56 9.33 32.93
CA SER A 234 -18.68 10.78 33.05
C SER A 234 -17.33 11.52 33.03
N SER A 235 -16.23 10.82 33.29
CA SER A 235 -14.90 11.41 33.34
C SER A 235 -14.40 11.79 31.93
N ASP A 236 -13.71 12.93 31.84
CA ASP A 236 -12.97 13.27 30.62
C ASP A 236 -11.67 12.45 30.58
N VAL A 237 -11.48 11.78 29.45
CA VAL A 237 -10.33 10.92 29.22
C VAL A 237 -9.44 11.57 28.16
N TYR A 238 -8.20 11.86 28.55
CA TYR A 238 -7.16 12.26 27.61
C TYR A 238 -6.30 11.03 27.29
N ILE A 239 -6.27 10.66 26.02
CA ILE A 239 -5.42 9.57 25.53
C ILE A 239 -4.17 10.21 24.94
N ASN A 240 -3.05 10.00 25.61
CA ASN A 240 -1.74 10.38 25.09
C ASN A 240 -1.10 9.12 24.48
N LEU A 241 -0.96 9.09 23.17
CA LEU A 241 -0.22 8.07 22.47
C LEU A 241 1.26 8.45 22.53
N SER A 242 1.95 8.07 23.61
CA SER A 242 3.40 8.18 23.65
C SER A 242 3.98 7.01 22.84
N GLU A 243 4.64 7.30 21.75
CA GLU A 243 5.50 6.35 21.04
C GLU A 243 6.79 6.17 21.82
N ASN A 244 6.71 5.54 22.99
CA ASN A 244 7.91 5.06 23.67
C ASN A 244 8.35 3.75 22.98
N ASN A 245 9.04 3.89 21.86
CA ASN A 245 9.89 2.85 21.31
C ASN A 245 11.18 2.78 22.14
N ASN A 246 11.08 2.38 23.38
CA ASN A 246 12.19 1.89 24.18
C ASN A 246 12.08 0.36 24.21
N THR A 247 12.63 -0.29 23.18
CA THR A 247 13.18 -1.65 23.24
C THR A 247 14.39 -1.71 22.35
#